data_dcb27f1ea4341f52cb3842499811df64
#
_entry.id   dcb27f1ea4341f52cb3842499811df64
#
_cell.length_a   1.000
_cell.length_b   1.000
_cell.length_c   1.000
_cell.angle_alpha   90.00
_cell.angle_beta   90.00
_cell.angle_gamma   90.00
#
_symmetry.space_group_name_H-M   'P 1'
#
loop_
_entity.id
_entity.type
_entity.pdbx_description
1 polymer ?
#
loop_
_entity_poly.entity_id
_entity_poly.type
_entity_poly.pdbx_seq_one_letter_code
_entity_poly.pdbx_strand_id
1 'polypeptide(L)'
;MSSNTRRPWAFGRLARGSNPPRDVTSASREWFTGAVRARFPKLAAALGDSGFDLVLGAYLARDPEQDRSMHEAGMRITEFLSGSPDYPVWYAELATLDRAHVDVLHAPAALALTREALMPDQALRLVAAHAIVDLTTAVDELWTALDAGRPPERPRELDFPRTVLVWRAAGLTVRDRTVEADEAAGLRAAERGTTLDELTTFFGGENPGARALDVVLRWTDAGVLAR
;
A
#
# COMPACT_ATOMS: atom_id res chain seq x y z
N MET A 1 -39.85 -9.87 9.61
CA MET A 1 -38.50 -10.38 9.58
C MET A 1 -38.09 -10.45 8.11
N SER A 2 -37.50 -9.37 7.58
CA SER A 2 -37.11 -9.27 6.16
C SER A 2 -35.61 -9.49 6.09
N SER A 3 -35.22 -10.62 5.53
CA SER A 3 -33.82 -10.95 5.22
C SER A 3 -33.33 -10.07 4.07
N ASN A 4 -32.56 -9.06 4.41
CA ASN A 4 -31.89 -8.20 3.43
C ASN A 4 -30.62 -8.94 2.92
N THR A 5 -30.80 -9.82 1.95
CA THR A 5 -29.70 -10.45 1.21
C THR A 5 -29.12 -9.37 0.27
N ARG A 6 -28.13 -8.61 0.77
CA ARG A 6 -27.35 -7.73 -0.09
C ARG A 6 -26.60 -8.60 -1.11
N ARG A 7 -26.86 -8.37 -2.38
CA ARG A 7 -26.19 -9.07 -3.49
C ARG A 7 -24.70 -8.76 -3.43
N PRO A 8 -23.83 -9.78 -3.56
CA PRO A 8 -22.42 -9.53 -3.79
C PRO A 8 -22.25 -8.73 -5.09
N TRP A 9 -21.23 -7.90 -5.13
CA TRP A 9 -20.87 -7.01 -6.23
C TRP A 9 -21.10 -7.65 -7.60
N ALA A 10 -21.87 -7.01 -8.46
CA ALA A 10 -22.03 -7.45 -9.84
C ALA A 10 -20.70 -7.22 -10.56
N PHE A 11 -19.90 -8.27 -10.67
CA PHE A 11 -18.75 -8.29 -11.57
C PHE A 11 -19.25 -7.98 -12.98
N GLY A 12 -18.79 -6.85 -13.54
CA GLY A 12 -18.93 -6.60 -14.97
C GLY A 12 -18.42 -7.85 -15.71
N ARG A 13 -19.01 -8.17 -16.86
CA ARG A 13 -18.73 -9.39 -17.62
C ARG A 13 -17.22 -9.58 -17.76
N LEU A 14 -16.66 -10.43 -16.90
CA LEU A 14 -15.29 -10.90 -17.07
C LEU A 14 -15.24 -11.70 -18.36
N ALA A 15 -14.26 -11.37 -19.20
CA ALA A 15 -14.04 -12.02 -20.48
C ALA A 15 -13.99 -13.55 -20.31
N ARG A 16 -14.89 -14.25 -21.01
CA ARG A 16 -14.80 -15.71 -21.14
C ARG A 16 -13.65 -16.01 -22.06
N GLY A 17 -12.63 -16.64 -21.53
CA GLY A 17 -11.75 -17.40 -22.38
C GLY A 17 -10.27 -17.23 -22.16
N SER A 18 -9.72 -18.17 -21.44
CA SER A 18 -8.58 -18.95 -21.91
C SER A 18 -8.36 -20.13 -20.93
N ASN A 19 -8.17 -21.31 -21.47
CA ASN A 19 -7.79 -22.49 -20.70
C ASN A 19 -6.45 -22.20 -20.00
N PRO A 20 -6.29 -22.55 -18.71
CA PRO A 20 -5.03 -22.41 -18.02
C PRO A 20 -3.94 -23.25 -18.69
N PRO A 21 -2.67 -22.82 -18.64
CA PRO A 21 -1.56 -23.60 -19.17
C PRO A 21 -1.54 -25.02 -18.55
N ARG A 22 -1.27 -26.02 -19.39
CA ARG A 22 -1.46 -27.45 -19.08
C ARG A 22 -0.45 -28.06 -18.10
N ASP A 23 0.57 -27.31 -17.64
CA ASP A 23 1.70 -27.87 -16.88
C ASP A 23 1.81 -27.44 -15.40
N VAL A 24 0.88 -26.68 -14.88
CA VAL A 24 0.87 -26.37 -13.45
C VAL A 24 0.00 -27.39 -12.73
N THR A 25 0.60 -28.24 -11.90
CA THR A 25 -0.15 -29.20 -11.08
C THR A 25 -1.11 -28.47 -10.15
N SER A 26 -2.23 -29.09 -9.77
CA SER A 26 -3.21 -28.51 -8.83
C SER A 26 -2.54 -28.05 -7.52
N ALA A 27 -1.60 -28.83 -7.01
CA ALA A 27 -0.82 -28.53 -5.81
C ALA A 27 0.04 -27.25 -5.99
N SER A 28 0.68 -27.07 -7.14
CA SER A 28 1.45 -25.85 -7.43
C SER A 28 0.56 -24.61 -7.51
N ARG A 29 -0.65 -24.75 -8.03
CA ARG A 29 -1.62 -23.67 -8.12
C ARG A 29 -2.18 -23.29 -6.76
N GLU A 30 -2.57 -24.27 -5.93
CA GLU A 30 -3.05 -24.04 -4.57
C GLU A 30 -1.98 -23.34 -3.72
N TRP A 31 -0.76 -23.81 -3.83
CA TRP A 31 0.37 -23.21 -3.15
C TRP A 31 0.61 -21.75 -3.60
N PHE A 32 0.64 -21.49 -4.90
CA PHE A 32 0.78 -20.14 -5.46
C PHE A 32 -0.36 -19.23 -5.00
N THR A 33 -1.61 -19.70 -5.08
CA THR A 33 -2.79 -18.95 -4.60
C THR A 33 -2.64 -18.59 -3.13
N GLY A 34 -2.19 -19.52 -2.28
CA GLY A 34 -1.93 -19.28 -0.87
C GLY A 34 -0.84 -18.22 -0.63
N ALA A 35 0.25 -18.29 -1.38
CA ALA A 35 1.35 -17.33 -1.27
C ALA A 35 0.93 -15.91 -1.68
N VAL A 36 0.19 -15.78 -2.80
CA VAL A 36 -0.32 -14.49 -3.26
C VAL A 36 -1.38 -13.95 -2.29
N ARG A 37 -2.26 -14.78 -1.77
CA ARG A 37 -3.26 -14.40 -0.76
C ARG A 37 -2.61 -13.89 0.52
N ALA A 38 -1.53 -14.51 0.96
CA ALA A 38 -0.76 -14.07 2.13
C ALA A 38 -0.08 -12.70 1.91
N ARG A 39 0.27 -12.38 0.67
CA ARG A 39 0.87 -11.11 0.29
C ARG A 39 -0.16 -9.98 0.11
N PHE A 40 -1.39 -10.32 -0.27
CA PHE A 40 -2.49 -9.38 -0.51
C PHE A 40 -3.72 -9.71 0.36
N PRO A 41 -3.56 -9.71 1.70
CA PRO A 41 -4.62 -10.17 2.60
C PRO A 41 -5.87 -9.29 2.59
N LYS A 42 -5.70 -7.96 2.45
CA LYS A 42 -6.84 -7.04 2.43
C LYS A 42 -7.58 -7.07 1.10
N LEU A 43 -6.84 -7.19 -0.02
CA LEU A 43 -7.45 -7.41 -1.32
C LEU A 43 -8.25 -8.72 -1.33
N ALA A 44 -7.68 -9.81 -0.80
CA ALA A 44 -8.37 -11.09 -0.70
C ALA A 44 -9.62 -11.00 0.20
N ALA A 45 -9.53 -10.31 1.34
CA ALA A 45 -10.67 -10.10 2.23
C ALA A 45 -11.77 -9.24 1.58
N ALA A 46 -11.40 -8.20 0.84
CA ALA A 46 -12.34 -7.32 0.15
C ALA A 46 -13.08 -8.03 -0.99
N LEU A 47 -12.40 -8.88 -1.74
CA LEU A 47 -12.97 -9.59 -2.89
C LEU A 47 -13.70 -10.88 -2.50
N GLY A 48 -13.41 -11.44 -1.34
CA GLY A 48 -13.79 -12.79 -0.97
C GLY A 48 -13.08 -13.86 -1.81
N ASP A 49 -13.25 -15.13 -1.43
CA ASP A 49 -12.53 -16.24 -2.08
C ASP A 49 -12.75 -16.30 -3.60
N SER A 50 -14.00 -16.32 -4.04
CA SER A 50 -14.34 -16.42 -5.46
C SER A 50 -13.86 -15.22 -6.27
N GLY A 51 -13.94 -14.00 -5.72
CA GLY A 51 -13.50 -12.78 -6.40
C GLY A 51 -11.98 -12.74 -6.54
N PHE A 52 -11.27 -13.12 -5.49
CA PHE A 52 -9.81 -13.17 -5.50
C PHE A 52 -9.31 -14.23 -6.49
N ASP A 53 -9.91 -15.43 -6.50
CA ASP A 53 -9.55 -16.51 -7.42
C ASP A 53 -9.79 -16.13 -8.89
N LEU A 54 -10.84 -15.36 -9.18
CA LEU A 54 -11.08 -14.83 -10.54
C LEU A 54 -10.00 -13.84 -10.97
N VAL A 55 -9.61 -12.90 -10.10
CA VAL A 55 -8.51 -11.94 -10.37
C VAL A 55 -7.21 -12.68 -10.59
N LEU A 56 -6.88 -13.62 -9.71
CA LEU A 56 -5.64 -14.39 -9.80
C LEU A 56 -5.60 -15.28 -11.04
N GLY A 57 -6.73 -15.91 -11.40
CA GLY A 57 -6.84 -16.70 -12.63
C GLY A 57 -6.62 -15.87 -13.90
N ALA A 58 -7.17 -14.64 -13.94
CA ALA A 58 -6.95 -13.73 -15.06
C ALA A 58 -5.51 -13.22 -15.14
N TYR A 59 -4.89 -12.93 -13.98
CA TYR A 59 -3.48 -12.56 -13.87
C TYR A 59 -2.57 -13.65 -14.43
N LEU A 60 -2.74 -14.89 -13.98
CA LEU A 60 -1.95 -16.05 -14.45
C LEU A 60 -2.16 -16.38 -15.94
N ALA A 61 -3.37 -16.11 -16.47
CA ALA A 61 -3.65 -16.32 -17.88
C ALA A 61 -2.93 -15.31 -18.79
N ARG A 62 -2.62 -14.11 -18.28
CA ARG A 62 -1.96 -13.04 -19.05
C ARG A 62 -0.46 -13.25 -19.16
N ASP A 63 0.17 -13.80 -18.13
CA ASP A 63 1.63 -13.99 -18.10
C ASP A 63 2.03 -15.22 -17.28
N PRO A 64 1.92 -16.43 -17.89
CA PRO A 64 2.19 -17.68 -17.19
C PRO A 64 3.68 -17.94 -16.90
N GLU A 65 4.61 -17.20 -17.52
CA GLU A 65 6.05 -17.47 -17.41
C GLU A 65 6.76 -16.60 -16.35
N GLN A 66 6.13 -15.56 -15.83
CA GLN A 66 6.79 -14.55 -14.99
C GLN A 66 6.92 -14.94 -13.51
N ASP A 67 6.12 -15.91 -13.02
CA ASP A 67 6.12 -16.30 -11.62
C ASP A 67 6.93 -17.56 -11.34
N ARG A 68 8.22 -17.54 -11.70
CA ARG A 68 9.12 -18.69 -11.48
C ARG A 68 9.65 -18.81 -10.06
N SER A 69 9.53 -17.77 -9.24
CA SER A 69 9.97 -17.80 -7.85
C SER A 69 8.84 -17.38 -6.89
N MET A 70 8.88 -17.96 -5.67
CA MET A 70 7.97 -17.58 -4.58
C MET A 70 8.05 -16.10 -4.23
N HIS A 71 9.25 -15.54 -4.30
CA HIS A 71 9.49 -14.14 -3.95
C HIS A 71 8.84 -13.17 -4.95
N GLU A 72 8.75 -13.60 -6.19
CA GLU A 72 8.15 -12.82 -7.28
C GLU A 72 6.66 -13.10 -7.46
N ALA A 73 6.14 -14.14 -6.79
CA ALA A 73 4.73 -14.51 -6.87
C ALA A 73 3.84 -13.32 -6.51
N GLY A 74 3.03 -12.89 -7.47
CA GLY A 74 2.13 -11.75 -7.32
C GLY A 74 2.79 -10.36 -7.25
N MET A 75 4.12 -10.23 -7.42
CA MET A 75 4.80 -8.92 -7.42
C MET A 75 4.17 -7.94 -8.41
N ARG A 76 3.70 -8.43 -9.54
CA ARG A 76 3.12 -7.63 -10.64
C ARG A 76 1.60 -7.56 -10.61
N ILE A 77 0.95 -8.06 -9.57
CA ILE A 77 -0.52 -8.02 -9.51
C ILE A 77 -1.03 -6.56 -9.45
N THR A 78 -0.28 -5.67 -8.83
CA THR A 78 -0.61 -4.24 -8.79
C THR A 78 -0.56 -3.61 -10.18
N GLU A 79 0.49 -3.91 -10.96
CA GLU A 79 0.64 -3.45 -12.34
C GLU A 79 -0.42 -4.08 -13.26
N PHE A 80 -0.73 -5.37 -13.07
CA PHE A 80 -1.80 -6.04 -13.80
C PHE A 80 -3.15 -5.37 -13.56
N LEU A 81 -3.50 -5.10 -12.31
CA LEU A 81 -4.75 -4.46 -11.93
C LEU A 81 -4.84 -3.01 -12.43
N SER A 82 -3.74 -2.25 -12.32
CA SER A 82 -3.67 -0.86 -12.81
C SER A 82 -3.74 -0.78 -14.33
N GLY A 83 -3.18 -1.75 -15.03
CA GLY A 83 -3.13 -1.79 -16.49
C GLY A 83 -4.36 -2.39 -17.16
N SER A 84 -5.36 -2.85 -16.40
CA SER A 84 -6.56 -3.47 -16.95
C SER A 84 -7.81 -2.61 -16.70
N PRO A 85 -8.53 -2.19 -17.75
CA PRO A 85 -9.78 -1.44 -17.62
C PRO A 85 -10.93 -2.30 -17.06
N ASP A 86 -10.75 -3.62 -16.96
CA ASP A 86 -11.76 -4.55 -16.48
C ASP A 86 -11.91 -4.49 -14.94
N TYR A 87 -10.93 -3.92 -14.23
CA TYR A 87 -10.94 -3.82 -12.78
C TYR A 87 -11.09 -2.39 -12.31
N PRO A 88 -11.91 -2.16 -11.25
CA PRO A 88 -11.97 -0.86 -10.59
C PRO A 88 -10.59 -0.43 -10.06
N VAL A 89 -10.26 0.86 -10.15
CA VAL A 89 -8.98 1.44 -9.70
C VAL A 89 -8.64 1.05 -8.26
N TRP A 90 -9.64 0.99 -7.37
CA TRP A 90 -9.42 0.66 -5.97
C TRP A 90 -8.86 -0.76 -5.74
N TYR A 91 -8.99 -1.70 -6.70
CA TYR A 91 -8.33 -3.01 -6.60
C TYR A 91 -6.82 -2.84 -6.64
N ALA A 92 -6.33 -2.05 -7.57
CA ALA A 92 -4.90 -1.76 -7.71
C ALA A 92 -4.37 -0.96 -6.51
N GLU A 93 -5.12 0.02 -6.04
CA GLU A 93 -4.75 0.84 -4.88
C GLU A 93 -4.70 0.01 -3.58
N LEU A 94 -5.70 -0.86 -3.35
CA LEU A 94 -5.70 -1.76 -2.20
C LEU A 94 -4.55 -2.77 -2.27
N ALA A 95 -4.27 -3.32 -3.46
CA ALA A 95 -3.11 -4.19 -3.66
C ALA A 95 -1.79 -3.45 -3.44
N THR A 96 -1.70 -2.18 -3.85
CA THR A 96 -0.52 -1.35 -3.61
C THR A 96 -0.30 -1.12 -2.11
N LEU A 97 -1.36 -0.89 -1.36
CA LEU A 97 -1.28 -0.70 0.09
C LEU A 97 -0.91 -2.01 0.80
N ASP A 98 -1.50 -3.16 0.42
CA ASP A 98 -1.10 -4.48 0.90
C ASP A 98 0.39 -4.73 0.68
N ARG A 99 0.86 -4.49 -0.54
CA ARG A 99 2.27 -4.64 -0.92
C ARG A 99 3.17 -3.72 -0.10
N ALA A 100 2.81 -2.45 0.07
CA ALA A 100 3.56 -1.51 0.88
C ALA A 100 3.77 -2.00 2.32
N HIS A 101 2.73 -2.54 2.96
CA HIS A 101 2.83 -3.11 4.30
C HIS A 101 3.78 -4.31 4.37
N VAL A 102 3.70 -5.22 3.39
CA VAL A 102 4.57 -6.41 3.33
C VAL A 102 6.00 -6.02 3.04
N ASP A 103 6.24 -5.11 2.08
CA ASP A 103 7.59 -4.68 1.71
C ASP A 103 8.26 -3.92 2.87
N VAL A 104 7.53 -3.06 3.57
CA VAL A 104 8.00 -2.34 4.77
C VAL A 104 8.31 -3.31 5.92
N LEU A 105 7.49 -4.35 6.12
CA LEU A 105 7.74 -5.36 7.14
C LEU A 105 9.08 -6.09 6.90
N HIS A 106 9.41 -6.38 5.64
CA HIS A 106 10.61 -7.15 5.26
C HIS A 106 11.82 -6.28 4.90
N ALA A 107 11.66 -4.95 4.84
CA ALA A 107 12.75 -4.03 4.53
C ALA A 107 13.91 -4.16 5.53
N PRO A 108 15.15 -3.83 5.16
CA PRO A 108 16.28 -3.83 6.07
C PRO A 108 16.01 -2.96 7.31
N ALA A 109 16.49 -3.39 8.46
CA ALA A 109 16.44 -2.58 9.67
C ALA A 109 17.38 -1.37 9.53
N ALA A 110 16.92 -0.20 9.95
CA ALA A 110 17.72 1.01 10.04
C ALA A 110 17.62 1.57 11.45
N LEU A 111 18.68 2.26 11.88
CA LEU A 111 18.64 3.01 13.13
C LEU A 111 17.81 4.28 12.90
N ALA A 112 16.78 4.44 13.70
CA ALA A 112 15.99 5.67 13.68
C ALA A 112 16.78 6.83 14.29
N LEU A 113 16.59 8.01 13.72
CA LEU A 113 17.08 9.26 14.28
C LEU A 113 16.31 9.56 15.57
N THR A 114 17.02 9.98 16.63
CA THR A 114 16.39 10.44 17.87
C THR A 114 16.44 11.96 17.95
N ARG A 115 15.63 12.57 18.83
CA ARG A 115 15.62 14.01 19.02
C ARG A 115 16.97 14.56 19.46
N GLU A 116 17.71 13.80 20.30
CA GLU A 116 19.02 14.18 20.82
C GLU A 116 20.10 14.16 19.74
N ALA A 117 19.88 13.37 18.68
CA ALA A 117 20.79 13.24 17.56
C ALA A 117 20.43 14.14 16.37
N LEU A 118 19.32 14.87 16.45
CA LEU A 118 18.89 15.80 15.40
C LEU A 118 19.76 17.06 15.45
N MET A 119 20.45 17.34 14.34
CA MET A 119 21.29 18.54 14.18
C MET A 119 20.65 19.52 13.17
N PRO A 120 20.82 20.83 13.32
CA PRO A 120 20.17 21.83 12.47
C PRO A 120 20.42 21.67 10.96
N ASP A 121 21.67 21.40 10.59
CA ASP A 121 22.09 21.32 9.17
C ASP A 121 22.21 19.88 8.65
N GLN A 122 21.70 18.91 9.40
CA GLN A 122 21.75 17.51 9.04
C GLN A 122 20.84 17.21 7.83
N ALA A 123 21.35 16.37 6.93
CA ALA A 123 20.50 15.79 5.88
C ALA A 123 19.50 14.81 6.50
N LEU A 124 18.23 15.08 6.35
CA LEU A 124 17.12 14.25 6.78
C LEU A 124 16.83 13.20 5.70
N ARG A 125 16.81 11.94 6.09
CA ARG A 125 16.48 10.81 5.21
C ARG A 125 15.47 9.91 5.88
N LEU A 126 14.60 9.29 5.09
CA LEU A 126 13.68 8.29 5.62
C LEU A 126 14.41 6.98 5.93
N VAL A 127 13.91 6.23 6.91
CA VAL A 127 14.33 4.83 7.12
C VAL A 127 14.05 4.01 5.86
N ALA A 128 14.85 2.97 5.59
CA ALA A 128 14.62 2.10 4.44
C ALA A 128 13.25 1.40 4.47
N ALA A 129 12.72 1.18 5.67
CA ALA A 129 11.44 0.52 5.91
C ALA A 129 10.28 1.54 5.86
N HIS A 130 10.05 2.16 4.69
CA HIS A 130 8.92 3.05 4.45
C HIS A 130 8.35 2.85 3.04
N ALA A 131 7.12 3.31 2.84
CA ALA A 131 6.48 3.49 1.54
C ALA A 131 5.55 4.69 1.58
N ILE A 132 5.44 5.41 0.46
CA ILE A 132 4.53 6.53 0.26
C ILE A 132 3.56 6.12 -0.85
N VAL A 133 2.28 6.01 -0.52
CA VAL A 133 1.23 5.50 -1.43
C VAL A 133 0.22 6.60 -1.69
N ASP A 134 0.00 6.93 -2.96
CA ASP A 134 -1.05 7.85 -3.37
C ASP A 134 -2.33 7.08 -3.72
N LEU A 135 -3.46 7.60 -3.25
CA LEU A 135 -4.78 7.02 -3.40
C LEU A 135 -5.72 8.02 -4.08
N THR A 136 -6.49 7.55 -5.05
CA THR A 136 -7.59 8.30 -5.67
C THR A 136 -8.95 7.83 -5.19
N THR A 137 -8.98 6.71 -4.45
CA THR A 137 -10.17 6.20 -3.78
C THR A 137 -9.93 6.02 -2.28
N ALA A 138 -10.98 5.94 -1.48
CA ALA A 138 -10.91 5.84 -0.02
C ALA A 138 -10.56 4.41 0.45
N VAL A 139 -9.54 3.78 -0.13
CA VAL A 139 -9.12 2.42 0.26
C VAL A 139 -8.49 2.36 1.65
N ASP A 140 -7.97 3.45 2.17
CA ASP A 140 -7.50 3.57 3.56
C ASP A 140 -8.66 3.43 4.57
N GLU A 141 -9.84 3.95 4.23
CA GLU A 141 -11.05 3.74 5.02
C GLU A 141 -11.52 2.26 4.94
N LEU A 142 -11.45 1.66 3.74
CA LEU A 142 -11.71 0.23 3.55
C LEU A 142 -10.71 -0.63 4.33
N TRP A 143 -9.41 -0.29 4.27
CA TRP A 143 -8.36 -0.95 5.02
C TRP A 143 -8.68 -0.99 6.52
N THR A 144 -8.98 0.17 7.10
CA THR A 144 -9.37 0.30 8.51
C THR A 144 -10.65 -0.49 8.84
N ALA A 145 -11.61 -0.51 7.91
CA ALA A 145 -12.84 -1.29 8.08
C ALA A 145 -12.56 -2.80 8.14
N LEU A 146 -11.68 -3.29 7.26
CA LEU A 146 -11.28 -4.70 7.23
C LEU A 146 -10.50 -5.10 8.48
N ASP A 147 -9.63 -4.22 9.00
CA ASP A 147 -8.93 -4.47 10.27
C ASP A 147 -9.88 -4.57 11.46
N ALA A 148 -10.95 -3.79 11.45
CA ALA A 148 -12.01 -3.86 12.45
C ALA A 148 -13.00 -5.04 12.25
N GLY A 149 -12.73 -5.93 11.29
CA GLY A 149 -13.61 -7.06 10.97
C GLY A 149 -14.95 -6.65 10.36
N ARG A 150 -15.07 -5.42 9.85
CA ARG A 150 -16.29 -4.95 9.20
C ARG A 150 -16.39 -5.51 7.78
N PRO A 151 -17.60 -5.76 7.27
CA PRO A 151 -17.79 -6.21 5.90
C PRO A 151 -17.24 -5.17 4.91
N PRO A 152 -16.60 -5.62 3.80
CA PRO A 152 -16.05 -4.70 2.81
C PRO A 152 -17.17 -3.92 2.12
N GLU A 153 -16.95 -2.60 2.00
CA GLU A 153 -17.79 -1.72 1.20
C GLU A 153 -16.93 -1.12 0.07
N ARG A 154 -17.55 -0.89 -1.09
CA ARG A 154 -16.82 -0.26 -2.21
C ARG A 154 -16.33 1.13 -1.77
N PRO A 155 -15.02 1.41 -1.82
CA PRO A 155 -14.53 2.73 -1.50
C PRO A 155 -15.03 3.77 -2.51
N ARG A 156 -15.34 4.95 -2.00
CA ARG A 156 -15.71 6.10 -2.82
C ARG A 156 -14.49 6.68 -3.53
N GLU A 157 -14.70 7.33 -4.63
CA GLU A 157 -13.68 8.17 -5.26
C GLU A 157 -13.41 9.40 -4.35
N LEU A 158 -12.17 9.87 -4.36
CA LEU A 158 -11.75 11.05 -3.62
C LEU A 158 -11.77 12.27 -4.53
N ASP A 159 -12.23 13.40 -4.02
CA ASP A 159 -12.19 14.68 -4.76
C ASP A 159 -10.74 15.14 -5.02
N PHE A 160 -9.84 14.81 -4.11
CA PHE A 160 -8.40 15.05 -4.22
C PHE A 160 -7.64 13.80 -3.81
N PRO A 161 -6.49 13.52 -4.47
CA PRO A 161 -5.63 12.40 -4.07
C PRO A 161 -5.23 12.50 -2.61
N ARG A 162 -5.19 11.36 -1.93
CA ARG A 162 -4.76 11.22 -0.54
C ARG A 162 -3.47 10.43 -0.51
N THR A 163 -2.51 10.87 0.29
CA THR A 163 -1.24 10.15 0.46
C THR A 163 -1.23 9.43 1.80
N VAL A 164 -0.83 8.16 1.78
CA VAL A 164 -0.62 7.33 2.98
C VAL A 164 0.88 7.06 3.11
N LEU A 165 1.43 7.38 4.28
CA LEU A 165 2.75 6.95 4.70
C LEU A 165 2.62 5.62 5.43
N VAL A 166 3.35 4.60 4.96
CA VAL A 166 3.52 3.30 5.64
C VAL A 166 4.96 3.22 6.11
N TRP A 167 5.20 2.85 7.37
CA TRP A 167 6.58 2.71 7.88
C TRP A 167 6.67 1.67 8.97
N ARG A 168 7.87 1.18 9.20
CA ARG A 168 8.13 0.27 10.32
C ARG A 168 8.71 1.02 11.50
N ALA A 169 7.92 1.09 12.56
CA ALA A 169 8.35 1.61 13.85
C ALA A 169 9.27 0.61 14.59
N ALA A 170 9.80 1.02 15.72
CA ALA A 170 10.54 0.14 16.59
C ALA A 170 9.75 -1.13 16.96
N GLY A 171 10.40 -2.27 17.10
CA GLY A 171 9.78 -3.54 17.47
C GLY A 171 9.06 -4.27 16.32
N LEU A 172 9.43 -4.00 15.07
CA LEU A 172 8.86 -4.63 13.86
C LEU A 172 7.37 -4.34 13.61
N THR A 173 6.83 -3.31 14.24
CA THR A 173 5.43 -2.91 14.02
C THR A 173 5.32 -2.04 12.78
N VAL A 174 4.60 -2.50 11.76
CA VAL A 174 4.22 -1.66 10.61
C VAL A 174 3.08 -0.76 11.03
N ARG A 175 3.20 0.51 10.68
CA ARG A 175 2.20 1.56 10.92
C ARG A 175 1.91 2.28 9.62
N ASP A 176 0.73 2.83 9.54
CA ASP A 176 0.33 3.71 8.45
C ASP A 176 -0.46 4.91 8.97
N ARG A 177 -0.45 5.97 8.20
CA ARG A 177 -1.33 7.12 8.39
C ARG A 177 -1.46 7.93 7.11
N THR A 178 -2.58 8.58 6.96
CA THR A 178 -2.76 9.64 5.96
C THR A 178 -1.90 10.86 6.32
N VAL A 179 -1.33 11.50 5.30
CA VAL A 179 -0.55 12.72 5.43
C VAL A 179 -1.14 13.81 4.56
N GLU A 180 -0.97 15.07 4.99
CA GLU A 180 -1.35 16.24 4.22
C GLU A 180 -0.45 16.42 3.00
N ALA A 181 -0.91 17.14 1.99
CA ALA A 181 -0.19 17.28 0.71
C ALA A 181 1.21 17.91 0.87
N ASP A 182 1.34 18.90 1.74
CA ASP A 182 2.62 19.55 2.06
C ASP A 182 3.57 18.60 2.80
N GLU A 183 3.07 17.82 3.75
CA GLU A 183 3.83 16.79 4.42
C GLU A 183 4.25 15.67 3.44
N ALA A 184 3.38 15.26 2.53
CA ALA A 184 3.70 14.27 1.50
C ALA A 184 4.84 14.75 0.57
N ALA A 185 4.82 16.04 0.19
CA ALA A 185 5.91 16.64 -0.58
C ALA A 185 7.24 16.63 0.18
N GLY A 186 7.20 16.98 1.47
CA GLY A 186 8.35 16.92 2.37
C GLY A 186 8.91 15.50 2.53
N LEU A 187 8.05 14.47 2.70
CA LEU A 187 8.46 13.07 2.76
C LEU A 187 9.18 12.63 1.48
N ARG A 188 8.65 12.99 0.29
CA ARG A 188 9.32 12.69 -0.99
C ARG A 188 10.65 13.43 -1.17
N ALA A 189 10.81 14.61 -0.59
CA ALA A 189 12.10 15.26 -0.51
C ALA A 189 13.06 14.49 0.41
N ALA A 190 12.59 14.02 1.56
CA ALA A 190 13.38 13.24 2.51
C ALA A 190 13.80 11.85 1.99
N GLU A 191 13.06 11.25 1.05
CA GLU A 191 13.51 10.02 0.33
C GLU A 191 14.86 10.24 -0.37
N ARG A 192 15.06 11.42 -0.94
CA ARG A 192 16.30 11.80 -1.64
C ARG A 192 17.36 12.40 -0.73
N GLY A 193 16.97 12.76 0.45
CA GLY A 193 17.73 13.55 1.41
C GLY A 193 17.45 15.04 1.24
N THR A 194 17.10 15.70 2.34
CA THR A 194 16.75 17.11 2.40
C THR A 194 17.21 17.69 3.75
N THR A 195 17.28 18.99 3.87
CA THR A 195 17.54 19.68 5.13
C THR A 195 16.26 20.26 5.72
N LEU A 196 16.27 20.66 7.01
CA LEU A 196 15.13 21.33 7.61
C LEU A 196 14.79 22.65 6.86
N ASP A 197 15.80 23.36 6.42
CA ASP A 197 15.64 24.63 5.67
C ASP A 197 14.92 24.39 4.32
N GLU A 198 15.35 23.40 3.56
CA GLU A 198 14.69 23.01 2.31
C GLU A 198 13.25 22.55 2.53
N LEU A 199 12.98 21.84 3.63
CA LEU A 199 11.63 21.40 3.98
C LEU A 199 10.68 22.57 4.19
N THR A 200 11.16 23.73 4.68
CA THR A 200 10.28 24.91 4.89
C THR A 200 9.57 25.34 3.61
N THR A 201 10.16 25.07 2.46
CA THR A 201 9.61 25.48 1.15
C THR A 201 8.33 24.73 0.78
N PHE A 202 8.08 23.55 1.38
CA PHE A 202 6.88 22.76 1.13
C PHE A 202 5.69 23.19 2.01
N PHE A 203 5.94 23.88 3.12
CA PHE A 203 4.91 24.26 4.08
C PHE A 203 4.47 25.69 3.89
N GLY A 204 3.16 25.89 3.82
CA GLY A 204 2.55 27.22 3.78
C GLY A 204 2.22 27.77 5.16
N GLY A 205 1.63 28.97 5.17
CA GLY A 205 1.14 29.67 6.37
C GLY A 205 2.05 30.77 6.90
N GLU A 206 1.74 31.28 8.08
CA GLU A 206 2.45 32.44 8.67
C GLU A 206 3.86 32.10 9.16
N ASN A 207 4.08 30.81 9.53
CA ASN A 207 5.39 30.36 10.03
C ASN A 207 5.76 28.97 9.45
N PRO A 208 6.21 28.91 8.17
CA PRO A 208 6.58 27.67 7.53
C PRO A 208 7.70 26.91 8.27
N GLY A 209 8.67 27.64 8.85
CA GLY A 209 9.78 27.05 9.58
C GLY A 209 9.32 26.31 10.86
N ALA A 210 8.42 26.89 11.63
CA ALA A 210 7.87 26.21 12.81
C ALA A 210 7.07 24.96 12.41
N ARG A 211 6.30 25.04 11.32
CA ARG A 211 5.53 23.89 10.81
C ARG A 211 6.45 22.77 10.31
N ALA A 212 7.50 23.10 9.56
CA ALA A 212 8.50 22.14 9.13
C ALA A 212 9.17 21.44 10.33
N LEU A 213 9.56 22.22 11.35
CA LEU A 213 10.15 21.67 12.56
C LEU A 213 9.20 20.72 13.29
N ASP A 214 7.94 21.09 13.46
CA ASP A 214 6.92 20.24 14.10
C ASP A 214 6.75 18.91 13.34
N VAL A 215 6.75 18.97 12.02
CA VAL A 215 6.67 17.76 11.17
C VAL A 215 7.90 16.87 11.36
N VAL A 216 9.11 17.45 11.32
CA VAL A 216 10.37 16.72 11.54
C VAL A 216 10.42 16.07 12.92
N LEU A 217 9.98 16.79 13.96
CA LEU A 217 9.90 16.21 15.31
C LEU A 217 8.92 15.04 15.38
N ARG A 218 7.75 15.15 14.74
CA ARG A 218 6.81 14.02 14.65
C ARG A 218 7.40 12.83 13.88
N TRP A 219 8.13 13.07 12.79
CA TRP A 219 8.81 12.00 12.04
C TRP A 219 9.88 11.32 12.88
N THR A 220 10.62 12.11 13.66
CA THR A 220 11.65 11.60 14.58
C THR A 220 11.02 10.72 15.67
N ASP A 221 9.97 11.19 16.34
CA ASP A 221 9.26 10.45 17.39
C ASP A 221 8.62 9.17 16.85
N ALA A 222 8.14 9.22 15.62
CA ALA A 222 7.54 8.05 14.96
C ALA A 222 8.58 7.05 14.43
N GLY A 223 9.88 7.40 14.44
CA GLY A 223 10.95 6.57 13.89
C GLY A 223 10.97 6.51 12.37
N VAL A 224 10.46 7.55 11.70
CA VAL A 224 10.39 7.65 10.23
C VAL A 224 11.73 8.10 9.65
N LEU A 225 12.54 8.86 10.40
CA LEU A 225 13.84 9.35 9.96
C LEU A 225 14.96 8.37 10.34
N ALA A 226 15.90 8.20 9.40
CA ALA A 226 17.12 7.42 9.60
C ALA A 226 18.22 8.28 10.23
N ARG A 227 19.06 7.60 11.03
CA ARG A 227 20.25 8.22 11.61
C ARG A 227 21.38 8.38 10.59
#